data_4c6a2308b9287f37309486596f1e97b3
#
_entry.id   4c6a2308b9287f37309486596f1e97b3
#
_cell.length_a   1.000
_cell.length_b   1.000
_cell.length_c   1.000
_cell.angle_alpha   90.00
_cell.angle_beta   90.00
_cell.angle_gamma   90.00
#
_symmetry.space_group_name_H-M   'P 1'
#
loop_
_entity.id
_entity.type
_entity.pdbx_description
1 polymer ?
#
loop_
_entity_poly.entity_id
_entity_poly.type
_entity_poly.pdbx_seq_one_letter_code
_entity_poly.pdbx_strand_id
1 'polypeptide(L)'
;MSPRPRRNEQQVNLAEAIKEAAWKQIGESGVQALSLRAIGRALRITAPAIYNYFPEREALVKALIVDAFTSFAQALEAAREAAPKENLPGKFTAVGMAYRRWAMTHPQHFLLIFGTPVSVNTLTQNDLGPAPLNSFLVLVGVLDEAQQAGALHLPDGYVHWTPVLLAQAQALCSMGMAHDPLAVYLATEAWAKVHGLTVLELFGYLPSFLGEGVEDFWQAENEAYARILFGKNIS
;
A
#
# COMPACT_ATOMS: atom_id res chain seq x y z
N MET A 1 -16.44 31.13 -25.72
CA MET A 1 -16.04 29.85 -26.36
C MET A 1 -14.83 29.30 -25.60
N SER A 2 -14.99 28.24 -24.84
CA SER A 2 -13.84 27.58 -24.17
C SER A 2 -12.92 26.93 -25.21
N PRO A 3 -11.61 27.05 -25.09
CA PRO A 3 -10.67 26.42 -26.03
C PRO A 3 -10.82 24.90 -26.00
N ARG A 4 -10.77 24.29 -27.19
CA ARG A 4 -10.82 22.82 -27.35
C ARG A 4 -9.58 22.22 -26.67
N PRO A 5 -9.72 21.25 -25.74
CA PRO A 5 -8.57 20.66 -25.08
C PRO A 5 -7.59 20.05 -26.08
N ARG A 6 -6.29 20.15 -25.78
CA ARG A 6 -5.23 19.60 -26.64
C ARG A 6 -5.34 18.08 -26.73
N ARG A 7 -4.93 17.48 -27.83
CA ARG A 7 -5.03 16.04 -28.11
C ARG A 7 -4.48 15.17 -26.96
N ASN A 8 -3.40 15.60 -26.32
CA ASN A 8 -2.82 14.91 -25.14
C ASN A 8 -3.71 14.98 -23.91
N GLU A 9 -4.37 16.10 -23.63
CA GLU A 9 -5.30 16.26 -22.51
C GLU A 9 -6.54 15.39 -22.68
N GLN A 10 -7.03 15.25 -23.93
CA GLN A 10 -8.15 14.36 -24.25
C GLN A 10 -7.75 12.87 -24.10
N GLN A 11 -6.51 12.50 -24.41
CA GLN A 11 -6.00 11.15 -24.28
C GLN A 11 -5.85 10.76 -22.80
N VAL A 12 -5.25 11.63 -21.99
CA VAL A 12 -5.12 11.40 -20.53
C VAL A 12 -6.51 11.27 -19.88
N ASN A 13 -7.44 12.15 -20.25
CA ASN A 13 -8.80 12.12 -19.69
C ASN A 13 -9.55 10.83 -20.04
N LEU A 14 -9.39 10.27 -21.25
CA LEU A 14 -10.07 9.03 -21.62
C LEU A 14 -9.44 7.79 -20.94
N ALA A 15 -8.12 7.74 -20.75
CA ALA A 15 -7.48 6.67 -20.01
C ALA A 15 -7.98 6.62 -18.55
N GLU A 16 -8.07 7.79 -17.89
CA GLU A 16 -8.61 7.89 -16.54
C GLU A 16 -10.09 7.48 -16.49
N ALA A 17 -10.92 7.96 -17.43
CA ALA A 17 -12.32 7.55 -17.50
C ALA A 17 -12.52 6.04 -17.70
N ILE A 18 -11.61 5.39 -18.46
CA ILE A 18 -11.61 3.93 -18.60
C ILE A 18 -11.27 3.25 -17.27
N LYS A 19 -10.26 3.76 -16.53
CA LYS A 19 -9.87 3.22 -15.22
C LYS A 19 -10.98 3.42 -14.18
N GLU A 20 -11.62 4.59 -14.14
CA GLU A 20 -12.77 4.85 -13.26
C GLU A 20 -13.94 3.88 -13.54
N ALA A 21 -14.29 3.68 -14.82
CA ALA A 21 -15.33 2.73 -15.21
C ALA A 21 -14.93 1.27 -14.86
N ALA A 22 -13.64 0.95 -14.91
CA ALA A 22 -13.11 -0.35 -14.49
C ALA A 22 -13.25 -0.54 -12.98
N TRP A 23 -12.89 0.45 -12.15
CA TRP A 23 -13.09 0.41 -10.70
C TRP A 23 -14.56 0.22 -10.31
N LYS A 24 -15.46 0.92 -11.01
CA LYS A 24 -16.90 0.72 -10.81
C LYS A 24 -17.31 -0.73 -11.09
N GLN A 25 -16.86 -1.30 -12.22
CA GLN A 25 -17.17 -2.68 -12.59
C GLN A 25 -16.56 -3.69 -11.61
N ILE A 26 -15.33 -3.45 -11.12
CA ILE A 26 -14.70 -4.27 -10.08
C ILE A 26 -15.53 -4.26 -8.80
N GLY A 27 -16.05 -3.09 -8.40
CA GLY A 27 -16.90 -2.97 -7.22
C GLY A 27 -18.22 -3.72 -7.32
N GLU A 28 -18.81 -3.76 -8.51
CA GLU A 28 -20.10 -4.41 -8.74
C GLU A 28 -19.98 -5.94 -8.93
N SER A 29 -18.90 -6.42 -9.55
CA SER A 29 -18.83 -7.79 -10.06
C SER A 29 -17.47 -8.48 -9.84
N GLY A 30 -16.54 -7.81 -9.18
CA GLY A 30 -15.18 -8.33 -8.95
C GLY A 30 -14.27 -8.20 -10.18
N VAL A 31 -12.94 -8.32 -9.93
CA VAL A 31 -11.93 -8.17 -10.98
C VAL A 31 -12.03 -9.25 -12.07
N GLN A 32 -12.55 -10.43 -11.75
CA GLN A 32 -12.71 -11.52 -12.72
C GLN A 32 -13.73 -11.19 -13.81
N ALA A 33 -14.74 -10.39 -13.48
CA ALA A 33 -15.79 -9.98 -14.42
C ALA A 33 -15.40 -8.75 -15.28
N LEU A 34 -14.19 -8.17 -15.08
CA LEU A 34 -13.73 -6.98 -15.79
C LEU A 34 -13.70 -7.21 -17.32
N SER A 35 -14.39 -6.34 -18.05
CA SER A 35 -14.56 -6.45 -19.50
C SER A 35 -14.38 -5.11 -20.20
N LEU A 36 -13.32 -5.00 -21.05
CA LEU A 36 -13.08 -3.83 -21.89
C LEU A 36 -14.29 -3.48 -22.77
N ARG A 37 -14.99 -4.48 -23.29
CA ARG A 37 -16.18 -4.27 -24.11
C ARG A 37 -17.33 -3.67 -23.30
N ALA A 38 -17.51 -4.09 -22.07
CA ALA A 38 -18.54 -3.52 -21.19
C ALA A 38 -18.21 -2.08 -20.81
N ILE A 39 -16.94 -1.79 -20.51
CA ILE A 39 -16.45 -0.43 -20.24
C ILE A 39 -16.66 0.46 -21.47
N GLY A 40 -16.29 -0.02 -22.68
CA GLY A 40 -16.50 0.73 -23.91
C GLY A 40 -17.97 1.11 -24.13
N ARG A 41 -18.91 0.17 -23.87
CA ARG A 41 -20.35 0.45 -23.93
C ARG A 41 -20.80 1.49 -22.89
N ALA A 42 -20.32 1.36 -21.64
CA ALA A 42 -20.65 2.29 -20.57
C ALA A 42 -20.19 3.72 -20.86
N LEU A 43 -19.00 3.87 -21.44
CA LEU A 43 -18.42 5.16 -21.82
C LEU A 43 -18.88 5.66 -23.21
N ARG A 44 -19.70 4.87 -23.95
CA ARG A 44 -20.14 5.16 -25.32
C ARG A 44 -18.98 5.40 -26.30
N ILE A 45 -17.89 4.66 -26.13
CA ILE A 45 -16.75 4.69 -27.03
C ILE A 45 -16.69 3.43 -27.90
N THR A 46 -16.04 3.53 -29.06
CA THR A 46 -15.89 2.38 -29.97
C THR A 46 -14.89 1.37 -29.44
N ALA A 47 -15.02 0.10 -29.84
CA ALA A 47 -14.08 -0.93 -29.47
C ALA A 47 -12.62 -0.58 -29.86
N PRO A 48 -12.30 -0.11 -31.08
CA PRO A 48 -10.96 0.36 -31.40
C PRO A 48 -10.45 1.46 -30.48
N ALA A 49 -11.31 2.36 -30.02
CA ALA A 49 -10.90 3.45 -29.14
C ALA A 49 -10.39 2.94 -27.79
N ILE A 50 -11.07 1.97 -27.16
CA ILE A 50 -10.60 1.41 -25.87
C ILE A 50 -9.33 0.57 -26.03
N TYR A 51 -9.22 -0.23 -27.11
CA TYR A 51 -8.05 -1.07 -27.37
C TYR A 51 -6.79 -0.26 -27.71
N ASN A 52 -6.91 1.00 -28.15
CA ASN A 52 -5.77 1.91 -28.32
C ASN A 52 -5.13 2.33 -27.00
N TYR A 53 -5.88 2.28 -25.86
CA TYR A 53 -5.36 2.59 -24.52
C TYR A 53 -4.93 1.33 -23.78
N PHE A 54 -5.77 0.31 -23.84
CA PHE A 54 -5.54 -0.96 -23.16
C PHE A 54 -5.74 -2.09 -24.18
N PRO A 55 -4.64 -2.59 -24.79
CA PRO A 55 -4.71 -3.62 -25.85
C PRO A 55 -5.42 -4.89 -25.41
N GLU A 56 -5.35 -5.19 -24.13
CA GLU A 56 -5.97 -6.35 -23.50
C GLU A 56 -6.42 -6.03 -22.07
N ARG A 57 -7.22 -6.94 -21.48
CA ARG A 57 -7.73 -6.80 -20.13
C ARG A 57 -6.59 -6.72 -19.09
N GLU A 58 -5.58 -7.52 -19.27
CA GLU A 58 -4.39 -7.63 -18.42
C GLU A 58 -3.63 -6.30 -18.35
N ALA A 59 -3.53 -5.57 -19.45
CA ALA A 59 -2.93 -4.24 -19.49
C ALA A 59 -3.70 -3.22 -18.64
N LEU A 60 -5.04 -3.28 -18.66
CA LEU A 60 -5.88 -2.44 -17.79
C LEU A 60 -5.71 -2.86 -16.31
N VAL A 61 -5.76 -4.15 -16.00
CA VAL A 61 -5.57 -4.65 -14.62
C VAL A 61 -4.21 -4.23 -14.09
N LYS A 62 -3.15 -4.34 -14.87
CA LYS A 62 -1.80 -3.88 -14.52
C LYS A 62 -1.79 -2.38 -14.18
N ALA A 63 -2.41 -1.54 -15.00
CA ALA A 63 -2.51 -0.11 -14.74
C ALA A 63 -3.25 0.18 -13.43
N LEU A 64 -4.37 -0.52 -13.17
CA LEU A 64 -5.13 -0.38 -11.92
C LEU A 64 -4.30 -0.80 -10.68
N ILE A 65 -3.52 -1.87 -10.79
CA ILE A 65 -2.62 -2.31 -9.71
C ILE A 65 -1.55 -1.25 -9.43
N VAL A 66 -0.91 -0.70 -10.47
CA VAL A 66 0.09 0.36 -10.32
C VAL A 66 -0.51 1.61 -9.68
N ASP A 67 -1.70 2.02 -10.12
CA ASP A 67 -2.40 3.18 -9.55
C ASP A 67 -2.75 2.94 -8.07
N ALA A 68 -3.23 1.75 -7.72
CA ALA A 68 -3.57 1.40 -6.35
C ALA A 68 -2.35 1.42 -5.43
N PHE A 69 -1.21 0.83 -5.84
CA PHE A 69 0.03 0.90 -5.08
C PHE A 69 0.57 2.32 -4.98
N THR A 70 0.46 3.12 -6.04
CA THR A 70 0.88 4.53 -6.05
C THR A 70 0.06 5.35 -5.06
N SER A 71 -1.27 5.23 -5.10
CA SER A 71 -2.18 5.88 -4.16
C SER A 71 -1.92 5.45 -2.72
N PHE A 72 -1.65 4.17 -2.52
CA PHE A 72 -1.31 3.62 -1.20
C PHE A 72 -0.01 4.22 -0.67
N ALA A 73 1.08 4.19 -1.45
CA ALA A 73 2.36 4.78 -1.07
C ALA A 73 2.24 6.28 -0.76
N GLN A 74 1.49 7.03 -1.57
CA GLN A 74 1.24 8.46 -1.34
C GLN A 74 0.50 8.71 -0.02
N ALA A 75 -0.49 7.89 0.34
CA ALA A 75 -1.20 8.02 1.60
C ALA A 75 -0.30 7.77 2.81
N LEU A 76 0.61 6.79 2.72
CA LEU A 76 1.59 6.50 3.77
C LEU A 76 2.62 7.64 3.91
N GLU A 77 3.17 8.12 2.79
CA GLU A 77 4.16 9.21 2.78
C GLU A 77 3.56 10.52 3.30
N ALA A 78 2.35 10.87 2.89
CA ALA A 78 1.65 12.05 3.40
C ALA A 78 1.47 12.00 4.93
N ALA A 79 1.19 10.82 5.50
CA ALA A 79 1.10 10.64 6.94
C ALA A 79 2.45 10.76 7.65
N ARG A 80 3.53 10.24 7.04
CA ARG A 80 4.89 10.39 7.52
C ARG A 80 5.33 11.85 7.55
N GLU A 81 5.07 12.59 6.46
CA GLU A 81 5.42 14.00 6.32
C GLU A 81 4.62 14.93 7.25
N ALA A 82 3.35 14.60 7.53
CA ALA A 82 2.49 15.37 8.42
C ALA A 82 2.90 15.26 9.90
N ALA A 83 3.60 14.21 10.30
CA ALA A 83 4.09 14.03 11.66
C ALA A 83 5.30 14.95 11.92
N PRO A 84 5.46 15.48 13.16
CA PRO A 84 6.63 16.30 13.52
C PRO A 84 7.94 15.54 13.25
N LYS A 85 8.96 16.25 12.74
CA LYS A 85 10.22 15.64 12.29
C LYS A 85 10.93 14.84 13.39
N GLU A 86 10.92 15.36 14.60
CA GLU A 86 11.61 14.79 15.76
C GLU A 86 10.80 13.68 16.45
N ASN A 87 9.50 13.56 16.13
CA ASN A 87 8.63 12.55 16.72
C ASN A 87 8.64 11.26 15.88
N LEU A 88 9.71 10.48 15.99
CA LEU A 88 9.86 9.20 15.27
C LEU A 88 8.79 8.15 15.65
N PRO A 89 8.44 7.99 16.94
CA PRO A 89 7.30 7.13 17.31
C PRO A 89 5.98 7.60 16.70
N GLY A 90 5.75 8.92 16.67
CA GLY A 90 4.57 9.52 16.03
C GLY A 90 4.51 9.29 14.53
N LYS A 91 5.65 9.39 13.82
CA LYS A 91 5.73 9.02 12.39
C LYS A 91 5.35 7.56 12.17
N PHE A 92 5.90 6.65 12.98
CA PHE A 92 5.63 5.23 12.89
C PHE A 92 4.13 4.93 13.09
N THR A 93 3.52 5.47 14.15
CA THR A 93 2.10 5.27 14.44
C THR A 93 1.21 5.91 13.36
N ALA A 94 1.57 7.10 12.85
CA ALA A 94 0.84 7.79 11.79
C ALA A 94 0.81 6.97 10.49
N VAL A 95 1.93 6.37 10.10
CA VAL A 95 2.03 5.49 8.92
C VAL A 95 1.17 4.23 9.11
N GLY A 96 1.20 3.59 10.29
CA GLY A 96 0.36 2.43 10.59
C GLY A 96 -1.13 2.75 10.51
N MET A 97 -1.57 3.88 11.07
CA MET A 97 -2.96 4.33 10.98
C MET A 97 -3.36 4.76 9.57
N ALA A 98 -2.43 5.32 8.79
CA ALA A 98 -2.69 5.66 7.39
C ALA A 98 -2.87 4.40 6.53
N TYR A 99 -2.09 3.34 6.80
CA TYR A 99 -2.26 2.03 6.17
C TYR A 99 -3.71 1.52 6.31
N ARG A 100 -4.16 1.41 7.57
CA ARG A 100 -5.54 0.99 7.86
C ARG A 100 -6.57 1.89 7.19
N ARG A 101 -6.45 3.20 7.38
CA ARG A 101 -7.40 4.18 6.83
C ARG A 101 -7.52 4.07 5.32
N TRP A 102 -6.40 3.96 4.60
CA TRP A 102 -6.42 3.82 3.16
C TRP A 102 -7.12 2.52 2.76
N ALA A 103 -6.84 1.40 3.40
CA ALA A 103 -7.49 0.12 3.12
C ALA A 103 -9.00 0.16 3.35
N MET A 104 -9.45 0.78 4.45
CA MET A 104 -10.87 0.89 4.78
C MET A 104 -11.62 1.87 3.87
N THR A 105 -10.94 2.90 3.34
CA THR A 105 -11.54 3.84 2.37
C THR A 105 -11.47 3.34 0.93
N HIS A 106 -10.54 2.41 0.63
CA HIS A 106 -10.33 1.86 -0.72
C HIS A 106 -10.31 0.32 -0.71
N PRO A 107 -11.38 -0.35 -0.20
CA PRO A 107 -11.37 -1.80 0.00
C PRO A 107 -11.14 -2.58 -1.30
N GLN A 108 -11.67 -2.11 -2.42
CA GLN A 108 -11.49 -2.74 -3.73
C GLN A 108 -10.05 -2.65 -4.23
N HIS A 109 -9.38 -1.51 -3.99
CA HIS A 109 -7.97 -1.31 -4.32
C HIS A 109 -7.10 -2.24 -3.47
N PHE A 110 -7.37 -2.27 -2.16
CA PHE A 110 -6.68 -3.16 -1.23
C PHE A 110 -6.81 -4.63 -1.64
N LEU A 111 -8.03 -5.08 -1.95
CA LEU A 111 -8.29 -6.45 -2.40
C LEU A 111 -7.64 -6.75 -3.76
N LEU A 112 -7.53 -5.78 -4.66
CA LEU A 112 -6.86 -5.99 -5.94
C LEU A 112 -5.37 -6.23 -5.77
N ILE A 113 -4.70 -5.48 -4.88
CA ILE A 113 -3.23 -5.57 -4.71
C ILE A 113 -2.79 -6.64 -3.71
N PHE A 114 -3.63 -7.00 -2.73
CA PHE A 114 -3.27 -7.94 -1.66
C PHE A 114 -4.18 -9.16 -1.55
N GLY A 115 -5.41 -9.09 -2.02
CA GLY A 115 -6.43 -10.12 -1.78
C GLY A 115 -6.61 -11.14 -2.90
N THR A 116 -6.06 -10.88 -4.10
CA THR A 116 -6.36 -11.72 -5.27
C THR A 116 -5.11 -12.41 -5.80
N PRO A 117 -4.95 -13.73 -5.60
CA PRO A 117 -3.81 -14.48 -6.15
C PRO A 117 -3.72 -14.44 -7.68
N VAL A 118 -4.84 -14.18 -8.35
CA VAL A 118 -5.02 -14.43 -9.79
C VAL A 118 -4.36 -13.39 -10.69
N SER A 119 -4.23 -12.14 -10.24
CA SER A 119 -3.68 -11.07 -11.10
C SER A 119 -2.20 -10.82 -10.84
N VAL A 120 -1.74 -11.07 -9.63
CA VAL A 120 -0.33 -10.83 -9.24
C VAL A 120 0.56 -12.02 -9.62
N ASN A 121 0.04 -13.24 -9.69
CA ASN A 121 0.81 -14.44 -10.04
C ASN A 121 1.24 -14.50 -11.52
N THR A 122 0.61 -13.72 -12.39
CA THR A 122 1.01 -13.63 -13.82
C THR A 122 1.81 -12.37 -14.11
N LEU A 123 1.81 -11.38 -13.19
CA LEU A 123 2.58 -10.16 -13.31
C LEU A 123 3.86 -10.28 -12.46
N THR A 124 4.99 -10.14 -13.09
CA THR A 124 6.29 -10.09 -12.40
C THR A 124 6.49 -8.71 -11.76
N GLN A 125 7.42 -8.59 -10.81
CA GLN A 125 7.83 -7.28 -10.28
C GLN A 125 8.27 -6.31 -11.40
N ASN A 126 8.89 -6.85 -12.45
CA ASN A 126 9.28 -6.06 -13.63
C ASN A 126 8.07 -5.46 -14.35
N ASP A 127 6.91 -6.12 -14.30
CA ASP A 127 5.69 -5.61 -14.91
C ASP A 127 5.07 -4.45 -14.14
N LEU A 128 5.16 -4.45 -12.82
CA LEU A 128 4.58 -3.44 -11.94
C LEU A 128 5.55 -2.28 -11.65
N GLY A 129 6.82 -2.42 -12.04
CA GLY A 129 7.86 -1.44 -11.75
C GLY A 129 8.06 -1.26 -10.24
N PRO A 130 8.45 -0.07 -9.77
CA PRO A 130 8.75 0.18 -8.37
C PRO A 130 7.52 0.36 -7.46
N ALA A 131 6.30 0.44 -8.04
CA ALA A 131 5.11 0.82 -7.29
C ALA A 131 4.82 -0.05 -6.05
N PRO A 132 4.90 -1.40 -6.09
CA PRO A 132 4.70 -2.24 -4.90
C PRO A 132 5.75 -1.99 -3.82
N LEU A 133 7.01 -1.77 -4.22
CA LEU A 133 8.11 -1.55 -3.31
C LEU A 133 8.01 -0.19 -2.62
N ASN A 134 7.57 0.85 -3.32
CA ASN A 134 7.49 2.21 -2.80
C ASN A 134 6.65 2.29 -1.51
N SER A 135 5.54 1.56 -1.42
CA SER A 135 4.70 1.56 -0.21
C SER A 135 5.41 0.92 0.99
N PHE A 136 6.19 -0.14 0.76
CA PHE A 136 6.99 -0.77 1.81
C PHE A 136 8.16 0.12 2.24
N LEU A 137 8.81 0.81 1.29
CA LEU A 137 9.94 1.70 1.56
C LEU A 137 9.58 2.89 2.46
N VAL A 138 8.32 3.33 2.50
CA VAL A 138 7.89 4.36 3.46
C VAL A 138 8.08 3.88 4.89
N LEU A 139 7.67 2.64 5.19
CA LEU A 139 7.80 2.04 6.52
C LEU A 139 9.26 1.75 6.86
N VAL A 140 10.02 1.20 5.89
CA VAL A 140 11.46 1.01 6.03
C VAL A 140 12.15 2.33 6.37
N GLY A 141 11.83 3.41 5.64
CA GLY A 141 12.45 4.71 5.85
C GLY A 141 12.20 5.31 7.22
N VAL A 142 11.02 5.12 7.81
CA VAL A 142 10.73 5.57 9.19
C VAL A 142 11.60 4.82 10.21
N LEU A 143 11.74 3.50 10.05
CA LEU A 143 12.53 2.67 10.98
C LEU A 143 14.03 2.83 10.78
N ASP A 144 14.48 3.06 9.56
CA ASP A 144 15.88 3.35 9.25
C ASP A 144 16.30 4.71 9.82
N GLU A 145 15.44 5.74 9.69
CA GLU A 145 15.63 7.05 10.34
C GLU A 145 15.71 6.90 11.87
N ALA A 146 14.85 6.07 12.45
CA ALA A 146 14.84 5.79 13.88
C ALA A 146 16.10 5.06 14.34
N GLN A 147 16.59 4.09 13.57
CA GLN A 147 17.82 3.36 13.85
C GLN A 147 19.04 4.30 13.79
N GLN A 148 19.14 5.12 12.76
CA GLN A 148 20.23 6.09 12.62
C GLN A 148 20.24 7.15 13.73
N ALA A 149 19.07 7.55 14.23
CA ALA A 149 18.93 8.48 15.34
C ALA A 149 19.17 7.83 16.72
N GLY A 150 19.41 6.51 16.80
CA GLY A 150 19.52 5.78 18.06
C GLY A 150 18.24 5.79 18.89
N ALA A 151 17.09 5.96 18.25
CA ALA A 151 15.79 6.07 18.91
C ALA A 151 15.10 4.71 19.16
N LEU A 152 15.63 3.63 18.61
CA LEU A 152 15.11 2.29 18.85
C LEU A 152 15.64 1.71 20.16
N HIS A 153 14.75 1.20 21.00
CA HIS A 153 15.05 0.64 22.33
C HIS A 153 14.48 -0.77 22.45
N LEU A 154 14.99 -1.68 21.60
CA LEU A 154 14.52 -3.06 21.57
C LEU A 154 14.99 -3.84 22.80
N PRO A 155 14.16 -4.76 23.32
CA PRO A 155 14.60 -5.72 24.33
C PRO A 155 15.78 -6.58 23.84
N ASP A 156 16.64 -7.02 24.76
CA ASP A 156 17.71 -7.94 24.43
C ASP A 156 17.18 -9.22 23.78
N GLY A 157 17.79 -9.61 22.67
CA GLY A 157 17.38 -10.81 21.93
C GLY A 157 16.08 -10.66 21.14
N TYR A 158 15.55 -9.45 20.96
CA TYR A 158 14.34 -9.21 20.19
C TYR A 158 14.44 -9.75 18.77
N VAL A 159 15.58 -9.55 18.12
CA VAL A 159 15.82 -10.09 16.77
C VAL A 159 16.78 -11.28 16.85
N HIS A 160 16.34 -12.41 16.31
CA HIS A 160 17.18 -13.59 16.16
C HIS A 160 17.65 -13.72 14.69
N TRP A 161 18.87 -13.28 14.44
CA TRP A 161 19.44 -13.37 13.11
C TRP A 161 19.91 -14.79 12.78
N THR A 162 19.29 -15.42 11.77
CA THR A 162 19.91 -16.54 11.08
C THR A 162 20.84 -16.02 9.98
N PRO A 163 21.88 -16.78 9.58
CA PRO A 163 22.77 -16.34 8.50
C PRO A 163 22.05 -15.99 7.20
N VAL A 164 21.00 -16.75 6.86
CA VAL A 164 20.20 -16.53 5.64
C VAL A 164 19.40 -15.25 5.76
N LEU A 165 18.71 -15.03 6.87
CA LEU A 165 17.90 -13.83 7.10
C LEU A 165 18.75 -12.56 7.06
N LEU A 166 19.89 -12.58 7.74
CA LEU A 166 20.83 -11.46 7.75
C LEU A 166 21.37 -11.16 6.34
N ALA A 167 21.77 -12.19 5.59
CA ALA A 167 22.27 -12.02 4.23
C ALA A 167 21.21 -11.41 3.30
N GLN A 168 19.95 -11.82 3.41
CA GLN A 168 18.85 -11.23 2.63
C GLN A 168 18.61 -9.77 3.01
N ALA A 169 18.55 -9.42 4.30
CA ALA A 169 18.39 -8.05 4.75
C ALA A 169 19.55 -7.16 4.29
N GLN A 170 20.80 -7.65 4.36
CA GLN A 170 22.00 -6.95 3.86
C GLN A 170 21.94 -6.74 2.33
N ALA A 171 21.44 -7.73 1.57
CA ALA A 171 21.26 -7.58 0.14
C ALA A 171 20.28 -6.44 -0.20
N LEU A 172 19.17 -6.32 0.55
CA LEU A 172 18.23 -5.21 0.39
C LEU A 172 18.86 -3.85 0.74
N CYS A 173 19.68 -3.79 1.79
CA CYS A 173 20.46 -2.59 2.10
C CYS A 173 21.45 -2.23 0.96
N SER A 174 22.12 -3.22 0.37
CA SER A 174 23.01 -3.00 -0.77
C SER A 174 22.31 -2.47 -2.03
N MET A 175 20.99 -2.67 -2.13
CA MET A 175 20.13 -2.09 -3.16
C MET A 175 19.63 -0.68 -2.79
N GLY A 176 20.07 -0.12 -1.67
CA GLY A 176 19.70 1.23 -1.22
C GLY A 176 18.34 1.32 -0.50
N MET A 177 17.78 0.22 -0.02
CA MET A 177 16.48 0.23 0.66
C MET A 177 16.55 0.75 2.09
N ALA A 178 17.65 0.52 2.79
CA ALA A 178 17.93 0.98 4.15
C ALA A 178 19.44 1.07 4.37
N HIS A 179 19.88 1.73 5.46
CA HIS A 179 21.26 1.72 5.91
C HIS A 179 21.57 0.53 6.81
N ASP A 180 20.57 0.05 7.56
CA ASP A 180 20.74 -1.02 8.54
C ASP A 180 19.74 -2.19 8.26
N PRO A 181 20.21 -3.45 8.25
CA PRO A 181 19.36 -4.64 8.13
C PRO A 181 18.24 -4.71 9.16
N LEU A 182 18.43 -4.13 10.36
CA LEU A 182 17.42 -4.08 11.41
C LEU A 182 16.17 -3.32 10.96
N ALA A 183 16.33 -2.20 10.24
CA ALA A 183 15.20 -1.44 9.72
C ALA A 183 14.32 -2.26 8.77
N VAL A 184 14.94 -3.05 7.89
CA VAL A 184 14.22 -3.97 6.99
C VAL A 184 13.45 -5.04 7.75
N TYR A 185 14.10 -5.62 8.77
CA TYR A 185 13.49 -6.65 9.62
C TYR A 185 12.24 -6.09 10.33
N LEU A 186 12.41 -4.98 11.05
CA LEU A 186 11.32 -4.34 11.79
C LEU A 186 10.19 -3.84 10.90
N ALA A 187 10.52 -3.32 9.70
CA ALA A 187 9.51 -2.93 8.72
C ALA A 187 8.69 -4.14 8.24
N THR A 188 9.33 -5.28 8.03
CA THR A 188 8.64 -6.50 7.63
C THR A 188 7.70 -7.00 8.73
N GLU A 189 8.15 -6.97 9.99
CA GLU A 189 7.33 -7.34 11.16
C GLU A 189 6.14 -6.39 11.32
N ALA A 190 6.39 -5.08 11.28
CA ALA A 190 5.36 -4.06 11.37
C ALA A 190 4.32 -4.19 10.25
N TRP A 191 4.80 -4.45 9.01
CA TRP A 191 3.92 -4.67 7.88
C TRP A 191 3.06 -5.91 8.08
N ALA A 192 3.65 -7.04 8.49
CA ALA A 192 2.88 -8.27 8.75
C ALA A 192 1.79 -8.05 9.79
N LYS A 193 2.08 -7.31 10.86
CA LYS A 193 1.11 -6.98 11.92
C LYS A 193 -0.01 -6.08 11.42
N VAL A 194 0.30 -4.92 10.85
CA VAL A 194 -0.72 -3.97 10.37
C VAL A 194 -1.55 -4.57 9.24
N HIS A 195 -0.93 -5.32 8.34
CA HIS A 195 -1.61 -6.02 7.25
C HIS A 195 -2.60 -7.06 7.79
N GLY A 196 -2.15 -7.92 8.70
CA GLY A 196 -3.00 -8.96 9.31
C GLY A 196 -4.21 -8.37 10.02
N LEU A 197 -4.03 -7.33 10.83
CA LEU A 197 -5.12 -6.64 11.52
C LEU A 197 -6.09 -5.98 10.53
N THR A 198 -5.57 -5.33 9.49
CA THR A 198 -6.38 -4.69 8.44
C THR A 198 -7.23 -5.72 7.69
N VAL A 199 -6.65 -6.86 7.33
CA VAL A 199 -7.38 -7.97 6.68
C VAL A 199 -8.50 -8.49 7.59
N LEU A 200 -8.21 -8.71 8.88
CA LEU A 200 -9.22 -9.18 9.85
C LEU A 200 -10.36 -8.16 10.01
N GLU A 201 -10.06 -6.87 9.98
CA GLU A 201 -11.09 -5.83 10.03
C GLU A 201 -11.92 -5.79 8.74
N LEU A 202 -11.26 -5.78 7.58
CA LEU A 202 -11.89 -5.67 6.27
C LEU A 202 -12.86 -6.83 5.99
N PHE A 203 -12.51 -8.03 6.47
CA PHE A 203 -13.38 -9.20 6.36
C PHE A 203 -14.38 -9.35 7.51
N GLY A 204 -14.49 -8.35 8.40
CA GLY A 204 -15.48 -8.31 9.47
C GLY A 204 -15.17 -9.17 10.70
N TYR A 205 -13.98 -9.77 10.78
CA TYR A 205 -13.60 -10.58 11.95
C TYR A 205 -13.38 -9.72 13.20
N LEU A 206 -12.61 -8.63 13.11
CA LEU A 206 -12.41 -7.73 14.25
C LEU A 206 -13.72 -7.10 14.72
N PRO A 207 -14.59 -6.53 13.86
CA PRO A 207 -15.88 -6.02 14.29
C PRO A 207 -16.78 -7.05 14.94
N SER A 208 -16.73 -8.32 14.51
CA SER A 208 -17.55 -9.38 15.12
C SER A 208 -17.12 -9.74 16.55
N PHE A 209 -15.85 -9.52 16.93
CA PHE A 209 -15.34 -9.79 18.27
C PHE A 209 -15.35 -8.55 19.16
N LEU A 210 -15.04 -7.37 18.62
CA LEU A 210 -14.78 -6.14 19.38
C LEU A 210 -15.93 -5.12 19.29
N GLY A 211 -16.87 -5.30 18.36
CA GLY A 211 -17.98 -4.36 18.18
C GLY A 211 -17.49 -2.95 17.91
N GLU A 212 -17.97 -1.98 18.69
CA GLU A 212 -17.58 -0.57 18.60
C GLU A 212 -16.15 -0.30 19.09
N GLY A 213 -15.51 -1.24 19.78
CA GLY A 213 -14.14 -1.10 20.31
C GLY A 213 -13.02 -1.30 19.28
N VAL A 214 -13.32 -1.48 17.99
CA VAL A 214 -12.30 -1.69 16.94
C VAL A 214 -11.32 -0.52 16.84
N GLU A 215 -11.81 0.73 16.91
CA GLU A 215 -10.96 1.93 16.84
C GLU A 215 -10.03 2.03 18.05
N ASP A 216 -10.56 1.83 19.26
CA ASP A 216 -9.76 1.84 20.49
C ASP A 216 -8.71 0.73 20.49
N PHE A 217 -9.07 -0.46 19.99
CA PHE A 217 -8.14 -1.57 19.83
C PHE A 217 -6.97 -1.21 18.90
N TRP A 218 -7.26 -0.61 17.75
CA TRP A 218 -6.23 -0.18 16.82
C TRP A 218 -5.27 0.84 17.40
N GLN A 219 -5.83 1.82 18.11
CA GLN A 219 -5.01 2.83 18.79
C GLN A 219 -4.12 2.18 19.85
N ALA A 220 -4.70 1.33 20.71
CA ALA A 220 -3.96 0.63 21.76
C ALA A 220 -2.84 -0.27 21.22
N GLU A 221 -3.12 -1.04 20.15
CA GLU A 221 -2.14 -1.93 19.50
C GLU A 221 -1.00 -1.15 18.83
N ASN A 222 -1.33 -0.04 18.18
CA ASN A 222 -0.34 0.80 17.51
C ASN A 222 0.60 1.48 18.54
N GLU A 223 0.02 2.02 19.62
CA GLU A 223 0.80 2.58 20.72
C GLU A 223 1.62 1.51 21.47
N ALA A 224 1.06 0.32 21.70
CA ALA A 224 1.77 -0.76 22.36
C ALA A 224 2.98 -1.22 21.54
N TYR A 225 2.82 -1.32 20.22
CA TYR A 225 3.91 -1.70 19.34
C TYR A 225 4.97 -0.60 19.22
N ALA A 226 4.57 0.66 19.16
CA ALA A 226 5.51 1.77 19.22
C ALA A 226 6.31 1.76 20.54
N ARG A 227 5.68 1.47 21.70
CA ARG A 227 6.37 1.33 22.99
C ARG A 227 7.40 0.19 23.01
N ILE A 228 7.14 -0.89 22.29
CA ILE A 228 8.13 -2.00 22.15
C ILE A 228 9.36 -1.51 21.38
N LEU A 229 9.15 -0.77 20.28
CA LEU A 229 10.25 -0.33 19.41
C LEU A 229 11.04 0.85 19.97
N PHE A 230 10.34 1.83 20.57
CA PHE A 230 10.90 3.12 20.98
C PHE A 230 11.06 3.30 22.50
N GLY A 231 10.67 2.30 23.28
CA GLY A 231 10.70 2.38 24.76
C GLY A 231 9.49 3.08 25.37
N LYS A 232 9.48 3.23 26.71
CA LYS A 232 8.30 3.70 27.46
C LYS A 232 8.01 5.20 27.39
N ASN A 233 8.93 6.03 26.94
CA ASN A 233 8.80 7.49 26.94
C ASN A 233 8.30 8.01 25.57
N ILE A 234 7.14 7.51 25.14
CA ILE A 234 6.46 8.04 23.94
C ILE A 234 5.46 9.08 24.45
N SER A 235 5.87 10.35 24.50
CA SER A 235 5.01 11.51 24.79
C SER A 235 4.93 12.42 23.59
#